data_096f27eecbdb5b964ea122c05fd19d76
#
_entry.id   096f27eecbdb5b964ea122c05fd19d76
#
_cell.length_a   1.000
_cell.length_b   1.000
_cell.length_c   1.000
_cell.angle_alpha   90.00
_cell.angle_beta   90.00
_cell.angle_gamma   90.00
#
_symmetry.space_group_name_H-M   'P 1'
#
loop_
_entity.id
_entity.type
_entity.pdbx_description
1 polymer ?
#
loop_
_entity_poly.entity_id
_entity_poly.type
_entity_poly.pdbx_seq_one_letter_code
_entity_poly.pdbx_strand_id
1 'polypeptide(L)'
;HPEEKVSVVEIVFTRLHAGGKFDKGSGGAYSFSGGLHGVGVSVTNALSKRLEVSVWREGQVAKIAFAGGDVIEPLVLRKIASGDRKSGTTARTWPDPKYFESAELPKAELTHLLRSKAVLMPGVTVTLTMEKGGEKTEWLYKGGLRDYLMQSLHAEPVIPLFEGAHYADGGETENFAEGEGAAWCVAFTEDGSPMRESYVNLIPTVAGGTHESGLKDGLFQAVKGFIDVHSLLPKGVKLMPEDVFSRASFVLSAKVLDPQFQGQIKERLNSRDALRLVSIYVKPSLELWLNQHVDFGKRLADLVIRCAQTRQRASLKVEKRKGSGVAVLPGKLTDCESRDLNLNELFLVEGDSAGGSAKMGRNKETQAILPLRGKVLNAWEVERDRLFANNEIHDIAVAIGVDPHGPGPYTEGNAPDLSGLRYGKICILSDADVDGSHIQVLLLTLFFRHFPRLVATGHIYIAKPPLFRIDAPARGKKPAAKIYALDEGELTATLDKLRKEGARENAWSISRFKGLGEMNAEQLWDTTLNPDTRRLLQTEYGLLGFDETVTSLTKLMGKGEAQARRDLMELHGDAIEVDV
;
A
#
# COMPACT_ATOMS: atom_id res chain seq x y z
N HIS A 1 -21.76 -3.56 -33.71
CA HIS A 1 -20.45 -3.90 -34.28
C HIS A 1 -20.68 -4.46 -35.68
N PRO A 2 -19.95 -4.01 -36.69
CA PRO A 2 -20.22 -4.40 -38.11
C PRO A 2 -20.14 -5.90 -38.37
N GLU A 3 -19.16 -6.57 -37.77
CA GLU A 3 -18.91 -8.00 -37.95
C GLU A 3 -19.76 -8.87 -37.02
N GLU A 4 -19.90 -8.45 -35.77
CA GLU A 4 -20.56 -9.25 -34.72
C GLU A 4 -22.11 -9.10 -34.71
N LYS A 5 -22.64 -8.11 -35.41
CA LYS A 5 -24.10 -7.79 -35.54
C LYS A 5 -24.81 -7.61 -34.20
N VAL A 6 -24.06 -7.34 -33.12
CA VAL A 6 -24.56 -7.01 -31.78
C VAL A 6 -24.11 -5.62 -31.38
N SER A 7 -24.75 -5.05 -30.37
CA SER A 7 -24.40 -3.72 -29.89
C SER A 7 -23.01 -3.67 -29.26
N VAL A 8 -22.26 -2.58 -29.44
CA VAL A 8 -20.95 -2.41 -28.82
C VAL A 8 -21.06 -2.45 -27.28
N VAL A 9 -22.15 -1.92 -26.73
CA VAL A 9 -22.41 -1.98 -25.27
C VAL A 9 -22.51 -3.42 -24.79
N GLU A 10 -23.22 -4.28 -25.52
CA GLU A 10 -23.32 -5.70 -25.18
C GLU A 10 -21.96 -6.40 -25.23
N ILE A 11 -21.17 -6.18 -26.29
CA ILE A 11 -19.83 -6.77 -26.44
C ILE A 11 -18.93 -6.39 -25.27
N VAL A 12 -18.89 -5.09 -24.92
CA VAL A 12 -17.99 -4.59 -23.86
C VAL A 12 -18.34 -5.18 -22.49
N PHE A 13 -19.62 -5.44 -22.20
CA PHE A 13 -20.04 -5.96 -20.90
C PHE A 13 -20.11 -7.49 -20.83
N THR A 14 -20.08 -8.21 -21.95
CA THR A 14 -20.22 -9.68 -21.96
C THR A 14 -18.98 -10.43 -22.41
N ARG A 15 -18.06 -9.78 -23.15
CA ARG A 15 -16.88 -10.48 -23.69
C ARG A 15 -15.61 -10.05 -23.00
N LEU A 16 -14.73 -11.02 -22.77
CA LEU A 16 -13.35 -10.77 -22.33
C LEU A 16 -12.54 -10.23 -23.51
N HIS A 17 -11.56 -9.39 -23.19
CA HIS A 17 -10.67 -8.77 -24.17
C HIS A 17 -11.41 -7.90 -25.20
N ALA A 18 -12.58 -7.38 -24.85
CA ALA A 18 -13.35 -6.45 -25.67
C ALA A 18 -13.10 -5.00 -25.20
N GLY A 19 -12.87 -4.11 -26.16
CA GLY A 19 -12.70 -2.68 -25.86
C GLY A 19 -11.94 -1.94 -26.98
N GLY A 20 -12.09 -0.62 -27.02
CA GLY A 20 -11.42 0.26 -28.00
C GLY A 20 -10.07 0.82 -27.51
N LYS A 21 -9.43 0.17 -26.51
CA LYS A 21 -8.21 0.69 -25.87
C LYS A 21 -6.95 -0.11 -26.21
N PHE A 22 -7.02 -1.03 -27.16
CA PHE A 22 -5.91 -1.90 -27.55
C PHE A 22 -5.00 -1.28 -28.60
N ASP A 23 -5.52 -0.37 -29.40
CA ASP A 23 -4.74 0.33 -30.44
C ASP A 23 -4.06 1.55 -29.81
N LYS A 24 -2.82 1.39 -29.39
CA LYS A 24 -2.01 2.42 -28.71
C LYS A 24 -1.09 3.19 -29.66
N GLY A 25 -0.91 2.70 -30.89
CA GLY A 25 0.13 3.17 -31.81
C GLY A 25 -0.27 4.28 -32.80
N SER A 26 -1.56 4.65 -32.87
CA SER A 26 -2.07 5.56 -33.93
C SER A 26 -2.65 6.88 -33.42
N GLY A 27 -2.19 7.39 -32.26
CA GLY A 27 -2.73 8.64 -31.70
C GLY A 27 -4.16 8.51 -31.19
N GLY A 28 -4.59 7.30 -30.85
CA GLY A 28 -5.92 6.99 -30.33
C GLY A 28 -6.21 7.73 -29.03
N ALA A 29 -7.46 8.15 -28.83
CA ALA A 29 -7.95 8.90 -27.66
C ALA A 29 -7.69 8.20 -26.29
N TYR A 30 -7.14 6.99 -26.27
CA TYR A 30 -6.96 6.15 -25.10
C TYR A 30 -5.54 5.60 -24.92
N SER A 31 -4.52 6.24 -25.50
CA SER A 31 -3.12 5.78 -25.46
C SER A 31 -2.61 5.50 -24.05
N PHE A 32 -3.02 6.30 -23.06
CA PHE A 32 -2.65 6.17 -21.63
C PHE A 32 -3.80 5.67 -20.77
N SER A 33 -4.52 4.68 -21.26
CA SER A 33 -5.59 4.06 -20.46
C SER A 33 -5.02 3.05 -19.46
N GLY A 34 -5.57 3.06 -18.25
CA GLY A 34 -5.31 2.03 -17.24
C GLY A 34 -5.90 0.65 -17.56
N GLY A 35 -6.82 0.57 -18.49
CA GLY A 35 -7.42 -0.70 -18.95
C GLY A 35 -6.54 -1.39 -19.98
N LEU A 36 -5.75 -2.38 -19.54
CA LEU A 36 -4.78 -3.09 -20.39
C LEU A 36 -5.36 -4.36 -21.05
N HIS A 37 -6.37 -4.98 -20.44
CA HIS A 37 -6.82 -6.32 -20.81
C HIS A 37 -8.27 -6.38 -21.32
N GLY A 38 -9.04 -5.28 -21.21
CA GLY A 38 -10.44 -5.24 -21.66
C GLY A 38 -11.36 -6.22 -20.93
N VAL A 39 -11.12 -6.46 -19.64
CA VAL A 39 -11.87 -7.44 -18.85
C VAL A 39 -12.63 -6.83 -17.66
N GLY A 40 -12.34 -5.58 -17.25
CA GLY A 40 -12.88 -5.02 -16.01
C GLY A 40 -14.41 -4.99 -15.94
N VAL A 41 -15.07 -4.46 -16.95
CA VAL A 41 -16.55 -4.35 -16.94
C VAL A 41 -17.25 -5.68 -17.21
N SER A 42 -16.67 -6.59 -18.00
CA SER A 42 -17.22 -7.93 -18.21
C SER A 42 -17.10 -8.79 -16.93
N VAL A 43 -16.00 -8.66 -16.19
CA VAL A 43 -15.85 -9.29 -14.86
C VAL A 43 -16.86 -8.70 -13.86
N THR A 44 -17.01 -7.38 -13.82
CA THR A 44 -18.03 -6.74 -12.97
C THR A 44 -19.43 -7.27 -13.29
N ASN A 45 -19.78 -7.44 -14.57
CA ASN A 45 -21.05 -8.07 -14.97
C ASN A 45 -21.15 -9.51 -14.47
N ALA A 46 -20.13 -10.33 -14.70
CA ALA A 46 -20.13 -11.74 -14.30
C ALA A 46 -20.29 -11.94 -12.77
N LEU A 47 -19.77 -11.00 -11.97
CA LEU A 47 -19.86 -11.01 -10.51
C LEU A 47 -21.10 -10.30 -9.96
N SER A 48 -22.02 -9.86 -10.84
CA SER A 48 -23.22 -9.14 -10.45
C SER A 48 -24.48 -10.00 -10.63
N LYS A 49 -25.35 -10.01 -9.61
CA LYS A 49 -26.68 -10.60 -9.76
C LYS A 49 -27.57 -9.81 -10.72
N ARG A 50 -27.28 -8.52 -10.91
CA ARG A 50 -27.89 -7.65 -11.91
C ARG A 50 -26.94 -6.49 -12.21
N LEU A 51 -26.85 -6.10 -13.48
CA LEU A 51 -26.16 -4.92 -13.95
C LEU A 51 -27.01 -4.23 -15.03
N GLU A 52 -27.26 -2.93 -14.88
CA GLU A 52 -28.05 -2.12 -15.82
C GLU A 52 -27.18 -1.03 -16.41
N VAL A 53 -27.24 -0.86 -17.71
CA VAL A 53 -26.51 0.19 -18.43
C VAL A 53 -27.48 1.05 -19.22
N SER A 54 -27.35 2.36 -19.07
CA SER A 54 -28.11 3.34 -19.87
C SER A 54 -27.12 4.33 -20.49
N VAL A 55 -27.19 4.52 -21.81
CA VAL A 55 -26.32 5.43 -22.55
C VAL A 55 -27.18 6.45 -23.29
N TRP A 56 -26.96 7.74 -23.02
CA TRP A 56 -27.62 8.85 -23.72
C TRP A 56 -26.66 9.42 -24.76
N ARG A 57 -27.06 9.35 -26.01
CA ARG A 57 -26.26 9.86 -27.13
C ARG A 57 -27.16 10.18 -28.33
N GLU A 58 -26.86 11.25 -29.05
CA GLU A 58 -27.51 11.59 -30.34
C GLU A 58 -29.03 11.60 -30.27
N GLY A 59 -29.60 12.16 -29.18
CA GLY A 59 -31.06 12.26 -29.01
C GLY A 59 -31.75 10.95 -28.67
N GLN A 60 -31.01 9.91 -28.35
CA GLN A 60 -31.52 8.59 -27.97
C GLN A 60 -30.96 8.11 -26.63
N VAL A 61 -31.70 7.28 -25.95
CA VAL A 61 -31.22 6.50 -24.80
C VAL A 61 -31.25 5.01 -25.16
N ALA A 62 -30.11 4.36 -25.02
CA ALA A 62 -29.97 2.92 -25.12
C ALA A 62 -29.94 2.32 -23.71
N LYS A 63 -30.79 1.29 -23.47
CA LYS A 63 -30.82 0.57 -22.18
C LYS A 63 -30.67 -0.92 -22.42
N ILE A 64 -29.88 -1.55 -21.57
CA ILE A 64 -29.62 -3.00 -21.57
C ILE A 64 -29.40 -3.46 -20.14
N ALA A 65 -29.78 -4.71 -19.83
CA ALA A 65 -29.54 -5.27 -18.51
C ALA A 65 -28.95 -6.69 -18.60
N PHE A 66 -28.15 -7.02 -17.60
CA PHE A 66 -27.37 -8.25 -17.51
C PHE A 66 -27.52 -8.89 -16.13
N ALA A 67 -27.25 -10.20 -16.05
CA ALA A 67 -27.13 -10.94 -14.81
C ALA A 67 -26.10 -12.07 -14.95
N GLY A 68 -25.17 -12.18 -14.04
CA GLY A 68 -24.17 -13.26 -14.01
C GLY A 68 -23.32 -13.36 -15.29
N GLY A 69 -23.16 -12.27 -16.03
CA GLY A 69 -22.41 -12.22 -17.29
C GLY A 69 -23.29 -12.21 -18.55
N ASP A 70 -24.53 -12.65 -18.45
CA ASP A 70 -25.44 -12.81 -19.59
C ASP A 70 -26.41 -11.64 -19.74
N VAL A 71 -26.88 -11.40 -20.98
CA VAL A 71 -27.94 -10.43 -21.28
C VAL A 71 -29.29 -10.99 -20.81
N ILE A 72 -29.98 -10.30 -19.91
CA ILE A 72 -31.35 -10.66 -19.45
C ILE A 72 -32.41 -9.78 -20.06
N GLU A 73 -32.07 -8.53 -20.39
CA GLU A 73 -32.97 -7.61 -21.10
C GLU A 73 -32.17 -7.07 -22.31
N PRO A 74 -32.60 -7.35 -23.55
CA PRO A 74 -31.89 -6.92 -24.74
C PRO A 74 -31.86 -5.41 -24.88
N LEU A 75 -30.96 -4.89 -25.69
CA LEU A 75 -30.80 -3.45 -25.92
C LEU A 75 -32.10 -2.86 -26.50
N VAL A 76 -32.62 -1.85 -25.83
CA VAL A 76 -33.78 -1.05 -26.29
C VAL A 76 -33.34 0.38 -26.52
N LEU A 77 -33.62 0.90 -27.73
CA LEU A 77 -33.39 2.28 -28.09
C LEU A 77 -34.71 3.07 -27.95
N ARG A 78 -34.65 4.22 -27.28
CA ARG A 78 -35.80 5.14 -27.15
C ARG A 78 -35.32 6.57 -27.43
N LYS A 79 -36.21 7.43 -27.96
CA LYS A 79 -35.94 8.87 -28.04
C LYS A 79 -35.84 9.45 -26.64
N ILE A 80 -34.94 10.40 -26.44
CA ILE A 80 -34.77 11.13 -25.18
C ILE A 80 -36.03 11.94 -24.92
N ALA A 81 -36.59 11.82 -23.70
CA ALA A 81 -37.76 12.63 -23.28
C ALA A 81 -37.30 14.08 -22.98
N SER A 82 -38.30 15.01 -23.07
CA SER A 82 -38.05 16.40 -22.68
C SER A 82 -37.70 16.47 -21.19
N GLY A 83 -36.54 17.02 -20.86
CA GLY A 83 -36.02 17.09 -19.48
C GLY A 83 -34.97 16.05 -19.10
N ASP A 84 -34.79 15.00 -19.91
CA ASP A 84 -33.72 14.03 -19.70
C ASP A 84 -32.35 14.59 -20.07
N ARG A 85 -31.28 13.96 -19.51
CA ARG A 85 -29.90 14.28 -19.89
C ARG A 85 -29.67 14.04 -21.39
N LYS A 86 -28.89 14.94 -22.04
CA LYS A 86 -28.65 14.85 -23.48
C LYS A 86 -27.52 13.87 -23.84
N SER A 87 -26.57 13.68 -22.93
CA SER A 87 -25.45 12.74 -23.12
C SER A 87 -24.98 12.16 -21.79
N GLY A 88 -24.28 11.04 -21.85
CA GLY A 88 -23.67 10.40 -20.69
C GLY A 88 -24.00 8.93 -20.57
N THR A 89 -23.45 8.29 -19.54
CA THR A 89 -23.67 6.87 -19.24
C THR A 89 -24.02 6.70 -17.77
N THR A 90 -24.92 5.79 -17.49
CA THR A 90 -25.20 5.28 -16.14
C THR A 90 -24.98 3.77 -16.16
N ALA A 91 -24.14 3.29 -15.26
CA ALA A 91 -24.02 1.87 -14.95
C ALA A 91 -24.47 1.66 -13.50
N ARG A 92 -25.39 0.73 -13.29
CA ARG A 92 -25.89 0.37 -11.96
C ARG A 92 -25.68 -1.11 -11.75
N THR A 93 -24.99 -1.48 -10.68
CA THR A 93 -24.61 -2.85 -10.41
C THR A 93 -25.07 -3.29 -9.03
N TRP A 94 -25.45 -4.55 -8.92
CA TRP A 94 -25.75 -5.22 -7.66
C TRP A 94 -24.82 -6.42 -7.55
N PRO A 95 -23.79 -6.36 -6.69
CA PRO A 95 -22.88 -7.48 -6.45
C PRO A 95 -23.65 -8.75 -6.07
N ASP A 96 -23.20 -9.90 -6.53
CA ASP A 96 -23.79 -11.19 -6.16
C ASP A 96 -23.10 -11.68 -4.87
N PRO A 97 -23.84 -11.80 -3.73
CA PRO A 97 -23.26 -12.19 -2.45
C PRO A 97 -22.48 -13.51 -2.44
N LYS A 98 -22.76 -14.40 -3.41
CA LYS A 98 -22.04 -15.67 -3.53
C LYS A 98 -20.55 -15.54 -3.86
N TYR A 99 -20.11 -14.36 -4.33
CA TYR A 99 -18.73 -14.10 -4.71
C TYR A 99 -17.97 -13.18 -3.74
N PHE A 100 -18.68 -12.57 -2.78
CA PHE A 100 -18.11 -11.57 -1.89
C PHE A 100 -18.52 -11.87 -0.45
N GLU A 101 -17.60 -11.73 0.49
CA GLU A 101 -17.90 -11.80 1.92
C GLU A 101 -18.92 -10.72 2.35
N SER A 102 -18.83 -9.55 1.73
CA SER A 102 -19.80 -8.47 1.88
C SER A 102 -20.17 -7.89 0.52
N ALA A 103 -21.46 -7.66 0.29
CA ALA A 103 -21.96 -6.93 -0.89
C ALA A 103 -21.85 -5.41 -0.74
N GLU A 104 -21.38 -4.92 0.40
CA GLU A 104 -21.19 -3.49 0.65
C GLU A 104 -19.81 -3.05 0.14
N LEU A 105 -19.78 -1.92 -0.58
CA LEU A 105 -18.53 -1.33 -1.04
C LEU A 105 -17.80 -0.67 0.14
N PRO A 106 -16.49 -0.90 0.32
CA PRO A 106 -15.72 -0.25 1.38
C PRO A 106 -15.67 1.27 1.11
N LYS A 107 -16.35 2.04 1.98
CA LYS A 107 -16.53 3.50 1.81
C LYS A 107 -15.21 4.24 1.73
N ALA A 108 -14.24 3.88 2.56
CA ALA A 108 -12.94 4.55 2.62
C ALA A 108 -12.16 4.40 1.30
N GLU A 109 -12.04 3.19 0.79
CA GLU A 109 -11.36 2.90 -0.48
C GLU A 109 -12.05 3.55 -1.67
N LEU A 110 -13.41 3.49 -1.69
CA LEU A 110 -14.20 4.15 -2.72
C LEU A 110 -14.00 5.67 -2.69
N THR A 111 -14.00 6.27 -1.50
CA THR A 111 -13.76 7.70 -1.30
C THR A 111 -12.38 8.10 -1.83
N HIS A 112 -11.33 7.36 -1.45
CA HIS A 112 -9.98 7.60 -1.92
C HIS A 112 -9.87 7.47 -3.45
N LEU A 113 -10.43 6.40 -4.02
CA LEU A 113 -10.44 6.18 -5.47
C LEU A 113 -11.15 7.31 -6.23
N LEU A 114 -12.32 7.74 -5.77
CA LEU A 114 -13.08 8.81 -6.42
C LEU A 114 -12.38 10.16 -6.28
N ARG A 115 -11.84 10.47 -5.09
CA ARG A 115 -11.06 11.68 -4.85
C ARG A 115 -9.84 11.74 -5.76
N SER A 116 -9.11 10.63 -5.91
CA SER A 116 -7.94 10.56 -6.80
C SER A 116 -8.29 10.88 -8.26
N LYS A 117 -9.49 10.47 -8.74
CA LYS A 117 -9.94 10.83 -10.11
C LYS A 117 -10.13 12.34 -10.28
N ALA A 118 -10.70 13.01 -9.28
CA ALA A 118 -10.84 14.47 -9.32
C ALA A 118 -9.46 15.18 -9.31
N VAL A 119 -8.50 14.67 -8.56
CA VAL A 119 -7.12 15.19 -8.48
C VAL A 119 -6.39 15.04 -9.81
N LEU A 120 -6.48 13.85 -10.43
CA LEU A 120 -5.75 13.49 -11.65
C LEU A 120 -6.39 14.05 -12.92
N MET A 121 -7.62 14.55 -12.84
CA MET A 121 -8.36 15.16 -13.94
C MET A 121 -8.84 16.57 -13.55
N PRO A 122 -7.95 17.57 -13.54
CA PRO A 122 -8.30 18.92 -13.13
C PRO A 122 -9.52 19.47 -13.87
N GLY A 123 -10.45 20.07 -13.11
CA GLY A 123 -11.70 20.59 -13.65
C GLY A 123 -12.85 19.58 -13.77
N VAL A 124 -12.61 18.29 -13.52
CA VAL A 124 -13.66 17.28 -13.43
C VAL A 124 -14.22 17.26 -12.01
N THR A 125 -15.54 17.44 -11.91
CA THR A 125 -16.25 17.27 -10.64
C THR A 125 -16.60 15.81 -10.42
N VAL A 126 -16.19 15.26 -9.29
CA VAL A 126 -16.51 13.90 -8.86
C VAL A 126 -17.37 13.97 -7.60
N THR A 127 -18.48 13.26 -7.59
CA THR A 127 -19.44 13.28 -6.47
C THR A 127 -19.71 11.86 -5.98
N LEU A 128 -19.65 11.66 -4.66
CA LEU A 128 -20.11 10.46 -3.98
C LEU A 128 -21.37 10.81 -3.19
N THR A 129 -22.46 10.10 -3.46
CA THR A 129 -23.70 10.22 -2.70
C THR A 129 -24.06 8.87 -2.09
N MET A 130 -24.25 8.84 -0.78
CA MET A 130 -24.71 7.67 -0.06
C MET A 130 -26.23 7.74 0.09
N GLU A 131 -26.97 6.77 -0.49
CA GLU A 131 -28.44 6.75 -0.37
C GLU A 131 -28.89 6.60 1.09
N LYS A 132 -28.20 5.75 1.86
CA LYS A 132 -28.43 5.56 3.28
C LYS A 132 -27.77 6.70 4.06
N GLY A 133 -28.56 7.61 4.60
CA GLY A 133 -28.10 8.78 5.36
C GLY A 133 -27.98 10.08 4.56
N GLY A 134 -28.15 10.07 3.25
CA GLY A 134 -28.15 11.27 2.39
C GLY A 134 -26.83 12.03 2.31
N GLU A 135 -25.72 11.44 2.77
CA GLU A 135 -24.41 12.06 2.76
C GLU A 135 -23.94 12.27 1.32
N LYS A 136 -23.55 13.51 1.00
CA LYS A 136 -23.02 13.87 -0.32
C LYS A 136 -21.65 14.51 -0.15
N THR A 137 -20.66 13.94 -0.79
CA THR A 137 -19.30 14.50 -0.86
C THR A 137 -18.96 14.83 -2.31
N GLU A 138 -18.37 16.00 -2.53
CA GLU A 138 -18.01 16.48 -3.87
C GLU A 138 -16.55 16.92 -3.88
N TRP A 139 -15.81 16.54 -4.91
CA TRP A 139 -14.42 16.91 -5.12
C TRP A 139 -14.24 17.59 -6.46
N LEU A 140 -13.58 18.74 -6.45
CA LEU A 140 -13.15 19.48 -7.62
C LEU A 140 -11.80 20.12 -7.33
N TYR A 141 -10.76 19.66 -8.01
CA TYR A 141 -9.41 20.19 -7.90
C TYR A 141 -9.05 20.96 -9.17
N LYS A 142 -9.11 22.30 -9.12
CA LYS A 142 -8.76 23.13 -10.27
C LYS A 142 -7.26 23.18 -10.49
N GLY A 143 -6.48 23.23 -9.41
CA GLY A 143 -5.01 23.15 -9.42
C GLY A 143 -4.46 21.73 -9.36
N GLY A 144 -5.30 20.71 -9.51
CA GLY A 144 -4.87 19.30 -9.62
C GLY A 144 -4.02 18.81 -8.46
N LEU A 145 -2.82 18.29 -8.77
CA LEU A 145 -1.90 17.70 -7.80
C LEU A 145 -1.50 18.67 -6.69
N ARG A 146 -1.33 19.95 -7.03
CA ARG A 146 -0.95 21.01 -6.09
C ARG A 146 -2.00 21.20 -4.99
N ASP A 147 -3.26 21.42 -5.39
CA ASP A 147 -4.34 21.68 -4.45
C ASP A 147 -4.53 20.48 -3.51
N TYR A 148 -4.38 19.29 -4.05
CA TYR A 148 -4.51 18.06 -3.29
C TYR A 148 -3.37 17.88 -2.29
N LEU A 149 -2.12 18.04 -2.72
CA LEU A 149 -0.96 17.93 -1.84
C LEU A 149 -1.05 18.94 -0.69
N MET A 150 -1.36 20.22 -1.00
CA MET A 150 -1.49 21.28 0.01
C MET A 150 -2.54 20.96 1.07
N GLN A 151 -3.70 20.39 0.68
CA GLN A 151 -4.76 20.00 1.61
C GLN A 151 -4.39 18.77 2.45
N SER A 152 -3.45 17.96 1.99
CA SER A 152 -3.05 16.71 2.63
C SER A 152 -1.80 16.82 3.50
N LEU A 153 -1.11 17.98 3.45
CA LEU A 153 0.05 18.23 4.29
C LEU A 153 -0.37 18.56 5.73
N HIS A 154 0.31 17.95 6.69
CA HIS A 154 0.12 18.21 8.12
C HIS A 154 1.16 19.19 8.69
N ALA A 155 2.17 19.54 7.92
CA ALA A 155 3.23 20.48 8.27
C ALA A 155 3.48 21.48 7.14
N GLU A 156 3.94 22.68 7.48
CA GLU A 156 4.31 23.68 6.48
C GLU A 156 5.56 23.25 5.69
N PRO A 157 5.56 23.40 4.36
CA PRO A 157 6.74 23.14 3.56
C PRO A 157 7.89 24.10 3.88
N VAL A 158 9.12 23.57 3.98
CA VAL A 158 10.35 24.36 4.21
C VAL A 158 10.64 25.32 3.07
N ILE A 159 10.25 24.94 1.86
CA ILE A 159 10.37 25.73 0.62
C ILE A 159 9.04 25.65 -0.12
N PRO A 160 8.76 26.58 -1.07
CA PRO A 160 7.59 26.48 -1.93
C PRO A 160 7.53 25.12 -2.64
N LEU A 161 6.32 24.67 -2.97
CA LEU A 161 6.12 23.40 -3.67
C LEU A 161 6.92 23.39 -4.98
N PHE A 162 7.61 22.29 -5.21
CA PHE A 162 8.21 21.98 -6.50
C PHE A 162 7.20 21.19 -7.34
N GLU A 163 6.66 21.81 -8.36
CA GLU A 163 5.68 21.21 -9.25
C GLU A 163 6.08 21.31 -10.72
N GLY A 164 5.63 20.38 -11.51
CA GLY A 164 5.87 20.38 -12.94
C GLY A 164 5.13 19.25 -13.65
N ALA A 165 5.13 19.36 -14.96
CA ALA A 165 4.67 18.31 -15.84
C ALA A 165 5.48 18.35 -17.12
N HIS A 166 5.88 17.19 -17.60
CA HIS A 166 6.52 17.03 -18.89
C HIS A 166 6.06 15.75 -19.57
N TYR A 167 5.73 15.87 -20.85
CA TYR A 167 5.31 14.78 -21.69
C TYR A 167 6.07 14.85 -22.99
N ALA A 168 6.55 13.69 -23.48
CA ALA A 168 7.27 13.58 -24.74
C ALA A 168 6.42 14.03 -25.93
N ASP A 169 7.03 14.74 -26.86
CA ASP A 169 6.38 15.21 -28.09
C ASP A 169 6.53 14.24 -29.28
N GLY A 170 7.18 13.10 -29.05
CA GLY A 170 7.40 12.04 -30.05
C GLY A 170 8.47 12.37 -31.07
N GLY A 171 9.33 13.35 -30.81
CA GLY A 171 10.46 13.70 -31.67
C GLY A 171 11.51 12.61 -31.74
N GLU A 172 12.29 12.56 -32.85
CA GLU A 172 13.34 11.55 -33.06
C GLU A 172 14.44 11.53 -31.99
N THR A 173 14.56 12.60 -31.22
CA THR A 173 15.54 12.70 -30.12
C THR A 173 15.04 12.16 -28.78
N GLU A 174 13.74 11.88 -28.65
CA GLU A 174 13.13 11.33 -27.44
C GLU A 174 13.01 9.81 -27.52
N ASN A 175 13.50 9.12 -26.49
CA ASN A 175 13.39 7.66 -26.39
C ASN A 175 12.02 7.19 -25.89
N PHE A 176 11.01 8.06 -25.87
CA PHE A 176 9.67 7.83 -25.35
C PHE A 176 8.61 8.18 -26.39
N ALA A 177 7.50 7.49 -26.34
CA ALA A 177 6.39 7.74 -27.26
C ALA A 177 5.70 9.08 -26.94
N GLU A 178 5.07 9.68 -27.95
CA GLU A 178 4.30 10.92 -27.78
C GLU A 178 3.29 10.80 -26.63
N GLY A 179 3.34 11.76 -25.72
CA GLY A 179 2.49 11.84 -24.54
C GLY A 179 2.93 11.01 -23.34
N GLU A 180 3.98 10.15 -23.44
CA GLU A 180 4.60 9.55 -22.26
C GLU A 180 5.29 10.62 -21.42
N GLY A 181 5.21 10.51 -20.11
CA GLY A 181 5.81 11.50 -19.21
C GLY A 181 5.24 11.45 -17.81
N ALA A 182 5.42 12.54 -17.09
CA ALA A 182 4.90 12.63 -15.72
C ALA A 182 4.52 14.07 -15.35
N ALA A 183 3.57 14.18 -14.43
CA ALA A 183 3.28 15.36 -13.64
C ALA A 183 3.58 15.07 -12.18
N TRP A 184 4.15 16.03 -11.48
CA TRP A 184 4.53 15.90 -10.08
C TRP A 184 4.26 17.16 -9.29
N CYS A 185 4.01 16.98 -8.01
CA CYS A 185 4.02 18.05 -7.02
C CYS A 185 4.71 17.51 -5.76
N VAL A 186 5.75 18.18 -5.30
CA VAL A 186 6.60 17.76 -4.19
C VAL A 186 6.70 18.87 -3.15
N ALA A 187 6.55 18.51 -1.88
CA ALA A 187 6.76 19.36 -0.72
C ALA A 187 7.87 18.75 0.15
N PHE A 188 8.73 19.58 0.70
CA PHE A 188 9.72 19.16 1.69
C PHE A 188 9.34 19.72 3.05
N THR A 189 9.20 18.82 4.06
CA THR A 189 8.79 19.18 5.41
C THR A 189 9.84 18.75 6.43
N GLU A 190 10.01 19.54 7.50
CA GLU A 190 10.93 19.16 8.58
C GLU A 190 10.37 18.06 9.44
N ASP A 191 9.07 18.13 9.72
CA ASP A 191 8.36 17.26 10.63
C ASP A 191 7.16 16.57 9.94
N GLY A 192 6.63 15.55 10.61
CA GLY A 192 5.48 14.78 10.14
C GLY A 192 5.85 13.59 9.26
N SER A 193 4.87 12.71 9.10
CA SER A 193 4.98 11.60 8.15
C SER A 193 4.80 12.14 6.74
N PRO A 194 5.71 11.84 5.79
CA PRO A 194 5.54 12.29 4.43
C PRO A 194 4.35 11.61 3.75
N MET A 195 3.47 12.40 3.16
CA MET A 195 2.39 11.92 2.30
C MET A 195 2.97 11.53 0.95
N ARG A 196 2.72 10.32 0.50
CA ARG A 196 3.25 9.80 -0.77
C ARG A 196 2.18 9.07 -1.54
N GLU A 197 1.81 9.61 -2.67
CA GLU A 197 0.87 8.98 -3.58
C GLU A 197 1.40 9.00 -5.00
N SER A 198 1.27 7.87 -5.68
CA SER A 198 1.67 7.74 -7.06
C SER A 198 0.62 7.04 -7.91
N TYR A 199 0.60 7.41 -9.18
CA TYR A 199 -0.39 6.96 -10.15
C TYR A 199 0.26 6.68 -11.49
N VAL A 200 -0.22 5.66 -12.18
CA VAL A 200 0.17 5.34 -13.55
C VAL A 200 -1.09 5.19 -14.40
N ASN A 201 -1.22 6.00 -15.45
CA ASN A 201 -2.40 6.00 -16.33
C ASN A 201 -3.71 6.09 -15.53
N LEU A 202 -3.76 6.98 -14.54
CA LEU A 202 -4.87 7.19 -13.60
C LEU A 202 -5.14 6.04 -12.62
N ILE A 203 -4.29 5.01 -12.56
CA ILE A 203 -4.40 3.91 -11.59
C ILE A 203 -3.54 4.24 -10.38
N PRO A 204 -4.05 4.15 -9.15
CA PRO A 204 -3.23 4.29 -7.95
C PRO A 204 -2.24 3.12 -7.82
N THR A 205 -0.97 3.44 -7.57
CA THR A 205 0.10 2.48 -7.34
C THR A 205 0.49 2.51 -5.87
N VAL A 206 -0.37 1.92 -5.04
CA VAL A 206 -0.24 1.98 -3.56
C VAL A 206 1.05 1.34 -3.04
N ALA A 207 1.62 0.40 -3.76
CA ALA A 207 2.92 -0.21 -3.48
C ALA A 207 4.08 0.46 -4.27
N GLY A 208 3.84 1.63 -4.85
CA GLY A 208 4.83 2.41 -5.60
C GLY A 208 5.31 1.75 -6.88
N GLY A 209 6.62 1.84 -7.14
CA GLY A 209 7.25 1.20 -8.29
C GLY A 209 8.38 2.01 -8.91
N THR A 210 8.74 1.63 -10.14
CA THR A 210 9.88 2.20 -10.87
C THR A 210 9.73 3.70 -11.16
N HIS A 211 8.52 4.22 -11.35
CA HIS A 211 8.25 5.66 -11.53
C HIS A 211 8.58 6.47 -10.26
N GLU A 212 8.28 5.95 -9.06
CA GLU A 212 8.70 6.58 -7.79
C GLU A 212 10.21 6.51 -7.62
N SER A 213 10.83 5.39 -8.01
CA SER A 213 12.30 5.30 -8.02
C SER A 213 12.92 6.35 -8.93
N GLY A 214 12.28 6.65 -10.06
CA GLY A 214 12.69 7.74 -10.96
C GLY A 214 12.54 9.13 -10.33
N LEU A 215 11.45 9.37 -9.59
CA LEU A 215 11.29 10.61 -8.82
C LEU A 215 12.38 10.74 -7.75
N LYS A 216 12.62 9.69 -6.99
CA LYS A 216 13.66 9.64 -5.95
C LYS A 216 15.06 9.93 -6.53
N ASP A 217 15.39 9.30 -7.65
CA ASP A 217 16.65 9.53 -8.34
C ASP A 217 16.77 10.97 -8.85
N GLY A 218 15.75 11.46 -9.55
CA GLY A 218 15.73 12.82 -10.08
C GLY A 218 15.88 13.89 -9.01
N LEU A 219 15.13 13.77 -7.90
CA LEU A 219 15.23 14.68 -6.76
C LEU A 219 16.62 14.63 -6.12
N PHE A 220 17.15 13.43 -5.91
CA PHE A 220 18.48 13.26 -5.29
C PHE A 220 19.58 13.86 -6.15
N GLN A 221 19.62 13.56 -7.44
CA GLN A 221 20.65 14.04 -8.35
C GLN A 221 20.65 15.59 -8.44
N ALA A 222 19.46 16.17 -8.53
CA ALA A 222 19.32 17.63 -8.60
C ALA A 222 19.78 18.32 -7.31
N VAL A 223 19.30 17.85 -6.15
CA VAL A 223 19.69 18.43 -4.85
C VAL A 223 21.19 18.24 -4.58
N LYS A 224 21.71 17.05 -4.86
CA LYS A 224 23.15 16.79 -4.74
C LYS A 224 23.97 17.69 -5.64
N GLY A 225 23.59 17.83 -6.91
CA GLY A 225 24.25 18.74 -7.86
C GLY A 225 24.26 20.18 -7.36
N PHE A 226 23.15 20.68 -6.83
CA PHE A 226 23.06 22.01 -6.24
C PHE A 226 24.01 22.16 -5.02
N ILE A 227 24.01 21.19 -4.11
CA ILE A 227 24.89 21.18 -2.92
C ILE A 227 26.37 21.20 -3.34
N ASP A 228 26.73 20.39 -4.34
CA ASP A 228 28.12 20.28 -4.85
C ASP A 228 28.57 21.60 -5.53
N VAL A 229 27.74 22.19 -6.40
CA VAL A 229 28.02 23.46 -7.10
C VAL A 229 28.21 24.62 -6.12
N HIS A 230 27.38 24.68 -5.09
CA HIS A 230 27.47 25.74 -4.08
C HIS A 230 28.43 25.42 -2.93
N SER A 231 29.13 24.29 -2.98
CA SER A 231 30.11 23.84 -1.95
C SER A 231 29.52 23.84 -0.52
N LEU A 232 28.25 23.41 -0.37
CA LEU A 232 27.53 23.45 0.90
C LEU A 232 27.78 22.23 1.78
N LEU A 233 28.37 21.16 1.23
CA LEU A 233 28.55 19.90 1.95
C LEU A 233 29.67 19.99 2.99
N PRO A 234 29.40 19.78 4.30
CA PRO A 234 30.42 19.74 5.32
C PRO A 234 31.41 18.56 5.11
N LYS A 235 32.66 18.75 5.52
CA LYS A 235 33.67 17.70 5.44
C LYS A 235 33.22 16.43 6.17
N GLY A 236 33.35 15.30 5.50
CA GLY A 236 33.01 13.98 6.07
C GLY A 236 31.52 13.61 6.00
N VAL A 237 30.63 14.49 5.51
CA VAL A 237 29.23 14.15 5.28
C VAL A 237 29.06 13.51 3.90
N LYS A 238 28.37 12.36 3.85
CA LYS A 238 28.03 11.66 2.62
C LYS A 238 26.51 11.64 2.46
N LEU A 239 26.02 12.21 1.37
CA LEU A 239 24.61 12.22 1.04
C LEU A 239 24.16 10.89 0.45
N MET A 240 22.95 10.48 0.78
CA MET A 240 22.24 9.32 0.21
C MET A 240 20.86 9.75 -0.32
N PRO A 241 20.29 9.03 -1.29
CA PRO A 241 18.95 9.33 -1.81
C PRO A 241 17.89 9.46 -0.72
N GLU A 242 18.00 8.69 0.36
CA GLU A 242 17.05 8.70 1.47
C GLU A 242 17.07 10.00 2.26
N ASP A 243 18.22 10.70 2.32
CA ASP A 243 18.33 11.98 3.03
C ASP A 243 17.43 13.07 2.41
N VAL A 244 17.20 12.98 1.09
CA VAL A 244 16.27 13.84 0.34
C VAL A 244 14.86 13.28 0.39
N PHE A 245 14.69 12.00 0.06
CA PHE A 245 13.38 11.39 -0.16
C PHE A 245 12.59 11.20 1.13
N SER A 246 13.26 10.96 2.29
CA SER A 246 12.60 10.83 3.59
C SER A 246 11.82 12.07 4.01
N ARG A 247 12.15 13.24 3.47
CA ARG A 247 11.51 14.53 3.76
C ARG A 247 10.58 15.02 2.65
N ALA A 248 10.43 14.22 1.59
CA ALA A 248 9.59 14.55 0.45
C ALA A 248 8.20 13.94 0.59
N SER A 249 7.20 14.80 0.71
CA SER A 249 5.79 14.48 0.46
C SER A 249 5.50 14.76 -1.01
N PHE A 250 4.81 13.86 -1.70
CA PHE A 250 4.56 14.06 -3.13
C PHE A 250 3.28 13.41 -3.63
N VAL A 251 2.80 13.94 -4.74
CA VAL A 251 1.84 13.31 -5.63
C VAL A 251 2.47 13.22 -7.01
N LEU A 252 2.58 11.99 -7.55
CA LEU A 252 3.18 11.69 -8.85
C LEU A 252 2.17 11.04 -9.76
N SER A 253 2.00 11.54 -10.97
CA SER A 253 1.17 10.95 -12.01
C SER A 253 1.99 10.70 -13.26
N ALA A 254 2.29 9.43 -13.55
CA ALA A 254 3.01 9.03 -14.75
C ALA A 254 2.06 8.54 -15.85
N LYS A 255 2.37 8.86 -17.10
CA LYS A 255 1.76 8.30 -18.30
C LYS A 255 2.78 7.40 -18.99
N VAL A 256 2.47 6.13 -19.08
CA VAL A 256 3.33 5.10 -19.69
C VAL A 256 2.49 4.35 -20.72
N LEU A 257 3.01 4.22 -21.94
CA LEU A 257 2.25 3.63 -23.04
C LEU A 257 1.95 2.15 -22.82
N ASP A 258 2.93 1.40 -22.34
CA ASP A 258 2.79 -0.03 -22.04
C ASP A 258 3.28 -0.37 -20.62
N PRO A 259 2.49 -0.01 -19.58
CA PRO A 259 2.91 -0.22 -18.20
C PRO A 259 2.87 -1.70 -17.82
N GLN A 260 3.98 -2.20 -17.30
CA GLN A 260 4.09 -3.53 -16.72
C GLN A 260 3.90 -3.45 -15.21
N PHE A 261 2.84 -4.07 -14.70
CA PHE A 261 2.53 -4.09 -13.27
C PHE A 261 2.85 -5.43 -12.64
N GLN A 262 3.13 -5.40 -11.35
CA GLN A 262 3.20 -6.60 -10.53
C GLN A 262 1.77 -7.05 -10.19
N GLY A 263 1.31 -8.13 -10.84
CA GLY A 263 -0.02 -8.69 -10.61
C GLY A 263 -1.18 -7.93 -11.26
N GLN A 264 -2.37 -8.51 -11.16
CA GLN A 264 -3.59 -7.99 -11.79
C GLN A 264 -4.18 -6.76 -11.08
N ILE A 265 -3.93 -6.60 -9.80
CA ILE A 265 -4.42 -5.46 -8.97
C ILE A 265 -3.71 -4.15 -9.34
N LYS A 266 -2.53 -4.24 -10.00
CA LYS A 266 -1.76 -3.09 -10.52
C LYS A 266 -1.23 -2.14 -9.45
N GLU A 267 -0.98 -2.65 -8.25
CA GLU A 267 -0.51 -1.85 -7.11
C GLU A 267 0.92 -1.33 -7.27
N ARG A 268 1.75 -2.02 -8.05
CA ARG A 268 3.16 -1.69 -8.23
C ARG A 268 3.56 -1.70 -9.70
N LEU A 269 4.23 -0.64 -10.15
CA LEU A 269 4.80 -0.56 -11.49
C LEU A 269 6.21 -1.19 -11.53
N ASN A 270 6.44 -2.06 -12.52
CA ASN A 270 7.74 -2.72 -12.74
C ASN A 270 8.43 -2.32 -14.07
N SER A 271 7.79 -1.47 -14.89
CA SER A 271 8.38 -0.98 -16.15
C SER A 271 9.72 -0.29 -15.90
N ARG A 272 10.83 -0.85 -16.39
CA ARG A 272 12.18 -0.28 -16.18
C ARG A 272 12.32 1.12 -16.75
N ASP A 273 11.72 1.36 -17.91
CA ASP A 273 11.79 2.64 -18.61
C ASP A 273 11.08 3.76 -17.84
N ALA A 274 10.10 3.45 -17.00
CA ALA A 274 9.41 4.44 -16.18
C ALA A 274 10.33 5.13 -15.14
N LEU A 275 11.36 4.44 -14.65
CA LEU A 275 12.38 5.07 -13.80
C LEU A 275 13.10 6.18 -14.57
N ARG A 276 13.59 5.85 -15.78
CA ARG A 276 14.30 6.79 -16.63
C ARG A 276 13.38 7.91 -17.10
N LEU A 277 12.14 7.59 -17.48
CA LEU A 277 11.12 8.55 -17.91
C LEU A 277 10.92 9.65 -16.88
N VAL A 278 10.71 9.30 -15.62
CA VAL A 278 10.48 10.28 -14.55
C VAL A 278 11.76 11.02 -14.18
N SER A 279 12.89 10.32 -14.03
CA SER A 279 14.15 10.92 -13.62
C SER A 279 14.66 11.96 -14.62
N ILE A 280 14.56 11.70 -15.93
CA ILE A 280 15.05 12.59 -16.99
C ILE A 280 14.30 13.93 -17.04
N TYR A 281 13.04 13.95 -16.62
CA TYR A 281 12.25 15.20 -16.58
C TYR A 281 12.34 15.91 -15.23
N VAL A 282 12.30 15.16 -14.11
CA VAL A 282 12.33 15.74 -12.77
C VAL A 282 13.67 16.38 -12.45
N LYS A 283 14.79 15.70 -12.78
CA LYS A 283 16.14 16.19 -12.47
C LYS A 283 16.41 17.59 -13.04
N PRO A 284 16.35 17.82 -14.37
CA PRO A 284 16.66 19.15 -14.93
C PRO A 284 15.66 20.22 -14.50
N SER A 285 14.39 19.84 -14.29
CA SER A 285 13.38 20.78 -13.80
C SER A 285 13.69 21.28 -12.39
N LEU A 286 14.10 20.38 -11.48
CA LEU A 286 14.47 20.78 -10.13
C LEU A 286 15.83 21.52 -10.11
N GLU A 287 16.81 21.10 -10.91
CA GLU A 287 18.08 21.81 -11.05
C GLU A 287 17.86 23.27 -11.49
N LEU A 288 17.03 23.47 -12.50
CA LEU A 288 16.68 24.82 -12.97
C LEU A 288 15.97 25.62 -11.87
N TRP A 289 14.98 25.01 -11.23
CA TRP A 289 14.20 25.65 -10.16
C TRP A 289 15.09 26.07 -8.97
N LEU A 290 15.99 25.19 -8.51
CA LEU A 290 16.91 25.49 -7.42
C LEU A 290 17.89 26.63 -7.78
N ASN A 291 18.39 26.65 -9.01
CA ASN A 291 19.29 27.72 -9.50
C ASN A 291 18.58 29.07 -9.71
N GLN A 292 17.30 29.04 -10.03
CA GLN A 292 16.47 30.27 -10.08
C GLN A 292 16.12 30.81 -8.69
N HIS A 293 16.07 29.92 -7.68
CA HIS A 293 15.66 30.25 -6.31
C HIS A 293 16.72 29.78 -5.30
N VAL A 294 17.92 30.36 -5.39
CA VAL A 294 19.10 29.93 -4.63
C VAL A 294 18.86 29.89 -3.12
N ASP A 295 18.10 30.84 -2.57
CA ASP A 295 17.80 30.88 -1.13
C ASP A 295 16.93 29.68 -0.69
N PHE A 296 15.96 29.29 -1.50
CA PHE A 296 15.18 28.07 -1.25
C PHE A 296 16.04 26.82 -1.44
N GLY A 297 16.94 26.81 -2.44
CA GLY A 297 17.90 25.74 -2.63
C GLY A 297 18.82 25.55 -1.43
N LYS A 298 19.31 26.62 -0.82
CA LYS A 298 20.12 26.57 0.41
C LYS A 298 19.31 26.03 1.59
N ARG A 299 18.07 26.46 1.77
CA ARG A 299 17.19 25.94 2.85
C ARG A 299 16.93 24.44 2.69
N LEU A 300 16.69 23.98 1.46
CA LEU A 300 16.54 22.54 1.17
C LEU A 300 17.85 21.79 1.42
N ALA A 301 18.98 22.35 1.00
CA ALA A 301 20.30 21.76 1.24
C ALA A 301 20.57 21.60 2.75
N ASP A 302 20.28 22.62 3.57
CA ASP A 302 20.42 22.56 5.02
C ASP A 302 19.58 21.44 5.63
N LEU A 303 18.30 21.29 5.20
CA LEU A 303 17.44 20.21 5.64
C LEU A 303 18.06 18.83 5.31
N VAL A 304 18.49 18.63 4.07
CA VAL A 304 19.07 17.37 3.59
C VAL A 304 20.39 17.04 4.30
N ILE A 305 21.26 18.04 4.50
CA ILE A 305 22.52 17.88 5.21
C ILE A 305 22.27 17.50 6.67
N ARG A 306 21.30 18.13 7.34
CA ARG A 306 20.88 17.74 8.70
C ARG A 306 20.38 16.29 8.76
N CYS A 307 19.61 15.85 7.78
CA CYS A 307 19.17 14.45 7.67
C CYS A 307 20.38 13.51 7.53
N ALA A 308 21.34 13.81 6.63
CA ALA A 308 22.53 13.02 6.44
C ALA A 308 23.41 12.96 7.69
N GLN A 309 23.61 14.09 8.38
CA GLN A 309 24.34 14.14 9.63
C GLN A 309 23.67 13.34 10.74
N THR A 310 22.33 13.42 10.83
CA THR A 310 21.55 12.65 11.81
C THR A 310 21.70 11.16 11.55
N ARG A 311 21.57 10.72 10.30
CA ARG A 311 21.79 9.33 9.88
C ARG A 311 23.22 8.86 10.21
N GLN A 312 24.23 9.67 9.88
CA GLN A 312 25.62 9.33 10.17
C GLN A 312 25.92 9.28 11.68
N ARG A 313 25.38 10.25 12.46
CA ARG A 313 25.50 10.22 13.93
C ARG A 313 24.82 8.99 14.53
N ALA A 314 23.68 8.58 13.98
CA ALA A 314 23.01 7.34 14.36
C ALA A 314 23.92 6.12 14.11
N SER A 315 24.51 6.03 12.91
CA SER A 315 25.45 4.96 12.57
C SER A 315 26.70 4.94 13.49
N LEU A 316 27.27 6.12 13.77
CA LEU A 316 28.43 6.24 14.67
C LEU A 316 28.09 5.94 16.14
N LYS A 317 26.87 6.28 16.61
CA LYS A 317 26.39 5.88 17.94
C LYS A 317 26.24 4.36 18.05
N VAL A 318 25.77 3.68 17.01
CA VAL A 318 25.72 2.22 16.94
C VAL A 318 27.11 1.61 17.02
N GLU A 319 28.12 2.19 16.37
CA GLU A 319 29.52 1.75 16.48
C GLU A 319 30.14 2.05 17.86
N LYS A 320 29.86 3.23 18.46
CA LYS A 320 30.38 3.60 19.79
C LYS A 320 29.69 2.84 20.92
N ARG A 321 28.42 2.48 20.81
CA ARG A 321 27.71 1.64 21.79
C ARG A 321 28.25 0.21 21.89
N LYS A 322 29.06 -0.25 20.93
CA LYS A 322 29.78 -1.52 21.01
C LYS A 322 31.00 -1.48 21.96
N GLY A 323 31.36 -0.32 22.48
CA GLY A 323 32.55 -0.14 23.32
C GLY A 323 32.33 0.12 24.80
N SER A 324 31.14 0.47 25.28
CA SER A 324 30.92 0.72 26.71
C SER A 324 29.44 0.72 27.09
N GLY A 325 29.00 -0.30 27.84
CA GLY A 325 27.68 -0.36 28.48
C GLY A 325 26.62 -1.10 27.65
N VAL A 326 26.79 -2.39 27.55
CA VAL A 326 25.89 -3.32 26.86
C VAL A 326 24.56 -3.38 27.61
N ALA A 327 23.47 -2.86 27.02
CA ALA A 327 22.18 -3.48 27.29
C ALA A 327 22.32 -4.93 26.77
N VAL A 328 22.33 -5.89 27.67
CA VAL A 328 22.43 -7.30 27.31
C VAL A 328 21.18 -7.62 26.51
N LEU A 329 21.36 -7.97 25.23
CA LEU A 329 20.26 -8.38 24.36
C LEU A 329 19.52 -9.54 25.00
N PRO A 330 18.18 -9.61 24.85
CA PRO A 330 17.40 -10.71 25.40
C PRO A 330 17.95 -12.05 25.00
N GLY A 331 18.19 -12.95 25.96
CA GLY A 331 18.80 -14.27 25.69
C GLY A 331 17.96 -15.14 24.73
N LYS A 332 16.67 -14.85 24.58
CA LYS A 332 15.79 -15.51 23.62
C LYS A 332 15.84 -14.93 22.21
N LEU A 333 16.40 -13.72 22.00
CA LEU A 333 16.58 -13.11 20.69
C LEU A 333 17.64 -13.89 19.90
N THR A 334 17.28 -14.30 18.70
CA THR A 334 18.23 -14.81 17.70
C THR A 334 18.42 -13.72 16.65
N ASP A 335 19.52 -12.97 16.79
CA ASP A 335 19.80 -11.77 15.99
C ASP A 335 20.24 -12.10 14.56
N CYS A 336 20.22 -11.10 13.67
CA CYS A 336 20.78 -11.16 12.32
C CYS A 336 22.23 -10.66 12.30
N GLU A 337 22.97 -11.00 11.25
CA GLU A 337 24.38 -10.68 11.09
C GLU A 337 24.61 -9.30 10.47
N SER A 338 23.68 -8.86 9.59
CA SER A 338 23.74 -7.56 8.91
C SER A 338 23.58 -6.39 9.87
N ARG A 339 24.16 -5.25 9.52
CA ARG A 339 24.03 -3.97 10.22
C ARG A 339 23.27 -2.94 9.42
N ASP A 340 22.78 -3.31 8.23
CA ASP A 340 22.01 -2.41 7.39
C ASP A 340 20.55 -2.38 7.87
N LEU A 341 20.17 -1.27 8.48
CA LEU A 341 18.81 -1.05 8.98
C LEU A 341 17.74 -1.34 7.93
N ASN A 342 18.00 -0.99 6.67
CA ASN A 342 17.00 -1.15 5.60
C ASN A 342 16.77 -2.61 5.22
N LEU A 343 17.74 -3.48 5.47
CA LEU A 343 17.67 -4.90 5.16
C LEU A 343 17.22 -5.73 6.36
N ASN A 344 17.46 -5.22 7.59
CA ASN A 344 17.23 -5.96 8.81
C ASN A 344 15.75 -6.00 9.18
N GLU A 345 15.29 -7.18 9.53
CA GLU A 345 13.90 -7.45 9.92
C GLU A 345 13.86 -8.21 11.25
N LEU A 346 12.98 -7.80 12.15
CA LEU A 346 12.70 -8.50 13.40
C LEU A 346 11.32 -9.13 13.33
N PHE A 347 11.26 -10.45 13.51
CA PHE A 347 9.99 -11.16 13.65
C PHE A 347 9.70 -11.42 15.13
N LEU A 348 8.60 -10.85 15.62
CA LEU A 348 8.02 -11.15 16.92
C LEU A 348 7.11 -12.36 16.74
N VAL A 349 7.54 -13.53 17.21
CA VAL A 349 6.89 -14.81 16.89
C VAL A 349 6.16 -15.33 18.11
N GLU A 350 4.91 -15.73 17.95
CA GLU A 350 4.12 -16.35 18.99
C GLU A 350 4.65 -17.74 19.36
N GLY A 351 5.03 -17.90 20.63
CA GLY A 351 5.44 -19.18 21.21
C GLY A 351 6.86 -19.64 20.85
N ASP A 352 7.40 -20.48 21.74
CA ASP A 352 8.76 -21.04 21.56
C ASP A 352 8.82 -22.08 20.43
N SER A 353 7.73 -22.82 20.16
CA SER A 353 7.69 -23.84 19.10
C SER A 353 7.81 -23.22 17.71
N ALA A 354 6.93 -22.26 17.37
CA ALA A 354 6.99 -21.53 16.11
C ALA A 354 8.28 -20.71 16.01
N GLY A 355 8.72 -20.12 17.14
CA GLY A 355 10.02 -19.45 17.24
C GLY A 355 11.19 -20.35 16.88
N GLY A 356 11.16 -21.64 17.25
CA GLY A 356 12.16 -22.64 16.90
C GLY A 356 12.23 -22.90 15.39
N SER A 357 11.09 -23.13 14.75
CA SER A 357 10.99 -23.32 13.30
C SER A 357 11.42 -22.06 12.53
N ALA A 358 10.99 -20.87 13.01
CA ALA A 358 11.36 -19.60 12.41
C ALA A 358 12.89 -19.33 12.50
N LYS A 359 13.52 -19.66 13.63
CA LYS A 359 14.98 -19.56 13.80
C LYS A 359 15.75 -20.42 12.81
N MET A 360 15.25 -21.62 12.50
CA MET A 360 15.87 -22.52 11.53
C MET A 360 15.61 -22.08 10.09
N GLY A 361 14.43 -21.54 9.79
CA GLY A 361 14.00 -21.18 8.44
C GLY A 361 14.44 -19.78 7.98
N ARG A 362 14.86 -18.88 8.90
CA ARG A 362 15.14 -17.49 8.57
C ARG A 362 16.39 -17.29 7.70
N ASN A 363 16.47 -16.18 7.01
CA ASN A 363 17.72 -15.66 6.50
C ASN A 363 18.57 -15.11 7.67
N LYS A 364 19.66 -15.78 7.99
CA LYS A 364 20.54 -15.41 9.12
C LYS A 364 21.20 -14.06 8.96
N GLU A 365 21.41 -13.63 7.73
CA GLU A 365 22.06 -12.36 7.44
C GLU A 365 21.17 -11.18 7.82
N THR A 366 19.88 -11.21 7.46
CA THR A 366 19.02 -10.04 7.54
C THR A 366 17.81 -10.20 8.48
N GLN A 367 17.50 -11.42 8.95
CA GLN A 367 16.31 -11.68 9.76
C GLN A 367 16.65 -12.11 11.18
N ALA A 368 16.05 -11.42 12.16
CA ALA A 368 16.11 -11.74 13.58
C ALA A 368 14.78 -12.30 14.05
N ILE A 369 14.81 -13.22 15.01
CA ILE A 369 13.63 -13.85 15.61
C ILE A 369 13.62 -13.62 17.12
N LEU A 370 12.50 -13.09 17.62
CA LEU A 370 12.22 -12.93 19.05
C LEU A 370 10.93 -13.70 19.40
N PRO A 371 11.02 -14.91 20.00
CA PRO A 371 9.84 -15.63 20.47
C PRO A 371 9.22 -14.90 21.66
N LEU A 372 7.89 -14.83 21.68
CA LEU A 372 7.10 -14.25 22.77
C LEU A 372 6.49 -15.39 23.61
N ARG A 373 6.54 -15.27 24.92
CA ARG A 373 5.99 -16.26 25.85
C ARG A 373 4.62 -15.82 26.34
N GLY A 374 3.59 -16.32 25.66
CA GLY A 374 2.20 -16.02 25.98
C GLY A 374 1.74 -14.63 25.59
N LYS A 375 0.57 -14.23 26.10
CA LYS A 375 -0.06 -12.95 25.78
C LYS A 375 0.71 -11.78 26.40
N VAL A 376 1.01 -10.80 25.58
CA VAL A 376 1.66 -9.56 26.04
C VAL A 376 0.66 -8.74 26.88
N LEU A 377 1.18 -7.95 27.80
CA LEU A 377 0.37 -7.05 28.64
C LEU A 377 -0.44 -6.08 27.75
N ASN A 378 -1.74 -5.89 28.07
CA ASN A 378 -2.49 -4.77 27.50
C ASN A 378 -1.89 -3.44 27.96
N ALA A 379 -1.16 -2.79 27.09
CA ALA A 379 -0.38 -1.60 27.38
C ALA A 379 -1.17 -0.29 27.22
N TRP A 380 -2.48 -0.33 26.88
CA TRP A 380 -3.24 0.88 26.53
C TRP A 380 -3.28 1.93 27.66
N GLU A 381 -3.55 1.51 28.89
CA GLU A 381 -3.64 2.40 30.06
C GLU A 381 -2.46 2.26 31.02
N VAL A 382 -1.39 1.59 30.59
CA VAL A 382 -0.19 1.42 31.42
C VAL A 382 0.73 2.62 31.25
N GLU A 383 1.14 3.21 32.37
CA GLU A 383 2.12 4.28 32.36
C GLU A 383 3.50 3.76 31.92
N ARG A 384 4.27 4.62 31.26
CA ARG A 384 5.58 4.30 30.69
C ARG A 384 6.53 3.63 31.71
N ASP A 385 6.58 4.14 32.93
CA ASP A 385 7.48 3.63 33.97
C ASP A 385 7.13 2.23 34.45
N ARG A 386 5.88 1.80 34.25
CA ARG A 386 5.41 0.46 34.60
C ARG A 386 5.50 -0.56 33.46
N LEU A 387 5.74 -0.11 32.25
CA LEU A 387 5.85 -0.98 31.10
C LEU A 387 6.99 -1.99 31.23
N PHE A 388 8.14 -1.53 31.71
CA PHE A 388 9.35 -2.36 31.88
C PHE A 388 9.27 -3.36 33.04
N ALA A 389 8.22 -3.31 33.85
CA ALA A 389 7.94 -4.38 34.81
C ALA A 389 7.47 -5.68 34.10
N ASN A 390 7.04 -5.58 32.84
CA ASN A 390 6.73 -6.72 32.00
C ASN A 390 7.96 -7.12 31.17
N ASN A 391 8.46 -8.33 31.41
CA ASN A 391 9.68 -8.83 30.77
C ASN A 391 9.57 -8.90 29.23
N GLU A 392 8.37 -9.25 28.69
CA GLU A 392 8.18 -9.35 27.25
C GLU A 392 8.29 -7.98 26.56
N ILE A 393 7.68 -6.94 27.17
CA ILE A 393 7.77 -5.56 26.66
C ILE A 393 9.19 -5.03 26.80
N HIS A 394 9.86 -5.32 27.92
CA HIS A 394 11.26 -4.96 28.11
C HIS A 394 12.14 -5.60 27.01
N ASP A 395 11.97 -6.89 26.77
CA ASP A 395 12.73 -7.63 25.75
C ASP A 395 12.47 -7.08 24.33
N ILE A 396 11.22 -6.72 24.02
CA ILE A 396 10.85 -6.11 22.73
C ILE A 396 11.56 -4.75 22.58
N ALA A 397 11.49 -3.87 23.59
CA ALA A 397 12.11 -2.55 23.53
C ALA A 397 13.64 -2.63 23.39
N VAL A 398 14.28 -3.53 24.15
CA VAL A 398 15.74 -3.78 24.08
C VAL A 398 16.13 -4.37 22.72
N ALA A 399 15.35 -5.33 22.19
CA ALA A 399 15.60 -5.93 20.89
C ALA A 399 15.51 -4.88 19.76
N ILE A 400 14.47 -4.05 19.79
CA ILE A 400 14.24 -2.99 18.80
C ILE A 400 15.31 -1.89 18.92
N GLY A 401 15.78 -1.61 20.14
CA GLY A 401 16.75 -0.56 20.43
C GLY A 401 16.16 0.86 20.51
N VAL A 402 14.87 0.96 20.76
CA VAL A 402 14.12 2.22 20.89
C VAL A 402 13.37 2.24 22.22
N ASP A 403 13.49 3.34 22.94
CA ASP A 403 12.74 3.53 24.19
C ASP A 403 11.26 3.84 23.92
N PRO A 404 10.33 3.34 24.75
CA PRO A 404 8.93 3.73 24.71
C PRO A 404 8.77 5.25 24.81
N HIS A 405 7.86 5.80 24.01
CA HIS A 405 7.57 7.23 23.95
C HIS A 405 6.08 7.44 23.73
N GLY A 406 5.54 8.54 24.23
CA GLY A 406 4.12 8.87 24.07
C GLY A 406 3.81 9.45 22.69
N PRO A 407 2.52 9.60 22.35
CA PRO A 407 2.10 10.30 21.14
C PRO A 407 2.49 11.78 21.17
N GLY A 408 2.83 12.33 19.97
CA GLY A 408 3.19 13.74 19.80
C GLY A 408 2.00 14.70 19.84
N PRO A 409 2.25 16.03 19.79
CA PRO A 409 3.17 16.66 18.82
C PRO A 409 4.62 16.71 19.33
N TYR A 410 5.54 16.33 18.46
CA TYR A 410 6.97 16.39 18.77
C TYR A 410 7.55 17.68 18.21
N THR A 411 8.21 18.46 19.09
CA THR A 411 8.95 19.67 18.69
C THR A 411 10.43 19.35 18.43
N GLU A 412 11.12 20.22 17.73
CA GLU A 412 12.57 20.14 17.53
C GLU A 412 13.27 20.08 18.89
N GLY A 413 13.90 18.95 19.21
CA GLY A 413 14.51 18.69 20.53
C GLY A 413 13.70 17.75 21.45
N ASN A 414 12.42 17.49 21.19
CA ASN A 414 11.58 16.56 21.97
C ASN A 414 11.09 15.34 21.16
N ALA A 415 11.55 15.19 19.92
CA ALA A 415 11.20 14.03 19.10
C ALA A 415 11.89 12.78 19.63
N PRO A 416 11.18 11.63 19.75
CA PRO A 416 11.76 10.38 20.20
C PRO A 416 12.98 9.98 19.36
N ASP A 417 14.07 9.60 20.05
CA ASP A 417 15.31 9.20 19.37
C ASP A 417 15.17 7.78 18.77
N LEU A 418 15.01 7.67 17.48
CA LEU A 418 15.04 6.40 16.74
C LEU A 418 16.46 6.00 16.29
N SER A 419 17.51 6.71 16.70
CA SER A 419 18.90 6.41 16.29
C SER A 419 19.38 5.05 16.78
N GLY A 420 18.72 4.48 17.78
CA GLY A 420 18.99 3.15 18.30
C GLY A 420 18.26 2.03 17.57
N LEU A 421 17.37 2.33 16.61
CA LEU A 421 16.60 1.34 15.88
C LEU A 421 17.51 0.35 15.15
N ARG A 422 17.25 -0.95 15.36
CA ARG A 422 18.10 -2.04 14.86
C ARG A 422 17.54 -2.72 13.63
N TYR A 423 16.24 -2.60 13.39
CA TYR A 423 15.54 -3.28 12.31
C TYR A 423 14.64 -2.31 11.55
N GLY A 424 14.73 -2.32 10.23
CA GLY A 424 13.89 -1.51 9.34
C GLY A 424 12.45 -1.99 9.29
N LYS A 425 12.23 -3.30 9.55
CA LYS A 425 10.90 -3.88 9.68
C LYS A 425 10.78 -4.67 10.98
N ILE A 426 9.68 -4.46 11.68
CA ILE A 426 9.28 -5.21 12.86
C ILE A 426 7.98 -5.93 12.49
N CYS A 427 8.05 -7.23 12.33
CA CYS A 427 6.98 -8.05 11.80
C CYS A 427 6.33 -8.85 12.93
N ILE A 428 5.04 -8.69 13.14
CA ILE A 428 4.24 -9.47 14.08
C ILE A 428 3.85 -10.77 13.36
N LEU A 429 4.22 -11.90 13.92
CA LEU A 429 3.95 -13.23 13.39
C LEU A 429 3.24 -14.05 14.46
N SER A 430 1.93 -14.16 14.37
CA SER A 430 1.04 -14.89 15.27
C SER A 430 0.28 -15.98 14.53
N ASP A 431 -0.26 -16.93 15.27
CA ASP A 431 -1.14 -17.98 14.76
C ASP A 431 -2.40 -17.35 14.12
N ALA A 432 -3.00 -18.05 13.18
CA ALA A 432 -4.20 -17.56 12.48
C ALA A 432 -5.50 -17.89 13.24
N ASP A 433 -5.42 -18.14 14.52
CA ASP A 433 -6.54 -18.42 15.40
C ASP A 433 -6.95 -17.19 16.25
N VAL A 434 -7.94 -17.37 17.13
CA VAL A 434 -8.46 -16.29 18.00
C VAL A 434 -7.39 -15.81 18.98
N ASP A 435 -6.55 -16.70 19.52
CA ASP A 435 -5.49 -16.33 20.45
C ASP A 435 -4.37 -15.56 19.78
N GLY A 436 -3.97 -15.98 18.57
CA GLY A 436 -2.99 -15.24 17.76
C GLY A 436 -3.49 -13.88 17.34
N SER A 437 -4.77 -13.76 16.97
CA SER A 437 -5.41 -12.45 16.70
C SER A 437 -5.39 -11.54 17.93
N HIS A 438 -5.59 -12.09 19.13
CA HIS A 438 -5.51 -11.36 20.38
C HIS A 438 -4.07 -10.86 20.65
N ILE A 439 -3.06 -11.71 20.47
CA ILE A 439 -1.64 -11.33 20.61
C ILE A 439 -1.29 -10.21 19.63
N GLN A 440 -1.77 -10.32 18.39
CA GLN A 440 -1.58 -9.30 17.35
C GLN A 440 -2.14 -7.94 17.79
N VAL A 441 -3.38 -7.91 18.30
CA VAL A 441 -4.01 -6.67 18.79
C VAL A 441 -3.28 -6.11 20.01
N LEU A 442 -2.79 -6.94 20.92
CA LEU A 442 -2.00 -6.48 22.08
C LEU A 442 -0.66 -5.85 21.65
N LEU A 443 0.03 -6.44 20.68
CA LEU A 443 1.26 -5.88 20.13
C LEU A 443 1.00 -4.59 19.35
N LEU A 444 -0.05 -4.52 18.54
CA LEU A 444 -0.46 -3.29 17.88
C LEU A 444 -0.77 -2.19 18.91
N THR A 445 -1.50 -2.52 19.98
CA THR A 445 -1.79 -1.61 21.08
C THR A 445 -0.50 -1.06 21.72
N LEU A 446 0.49 -1.94 21.95
CA LEU A 446 1.80 -1.53 22.46
C LEU A 446 2.48 -0.54 21.52
N PHE A 447 2.54 -0.86 20.21
CA PHE A 447 3.21 0.00 19.23
C PHE A 447 2.49 1.32 19.02
N PHE A 448 1.18 1.33 18.88
CA PHE A 448 0.40 2.55 18.70
C PHE A 448 0.47 3.47 19.95
N ARG A 449 0.50 2.91 21.15
CA ARG A 449 0.51 3.68 22.39
C ARG A 449 1.89 4.15 22.83
N HIS A 450 2.89 3.26 22.70
CA HIS A 450 4.22 3.47 23.31
C HIS A 450 5.38 3.52 22.32
N PHE A 451 5.11 3.31 21.03
CA PHE A 451 6.07 3.47 19.93
C PHE A 451 5.41 4.10 18.70
N PRO A 452 4.56 5.15 18.87
CA PRO A 452 3.76 5.71 17.78
C PRO A 452 4.62 6.21 16.62
N ARG A 453 5.85 6.63 16.89
CA ARG A 453 6.77 7.06 15.82
C ARG A 453 7.21 5.90 14.93
N LEU A 454 7.36 4.67 15.45
CA LEU A 454 7.67 3.49 14.63
C LEU A 454 6.52 3.14 13.69
N VAL A 455 5.27 3.33 14.14
CA VAL A 455 4.09 3.17 13.29
C VAL A 455 4.05 4.26 12.22
N ALA A 456 4.18 5.52 12.63
CA ALA A 456 4.15 6.67 11.73
C ALA A 456 5.27 6.65 10.66
N THR A 457 6.42 6.04 10.96
CA THR A 457 7.54 5.90 10.02
C THR A 457 7.53 4.57 9.26
N GLY A 458 6.46 3.77 9.42
CA GLY A 458 6.21 2.58 8.60
C GLY A 458 7.10 1.37 8.92
N HIS A 459 7.53 1.21 10.17
CA HIS A 459 8.38 0.10 10.59
C HIS A 459 7.61 -1.12 11.08
N ILE A 460 6.30 -1.02 11.34
CA ILE A 460 5.50 -2.09 11.94
C ILE A 460 4.72 -2.82 10.86
N TYR A 461 4.81 -4.15 10.86
CA TYR A 461 4.17 -5.02 9.89
C TYR A 461 3.47 -6.20 10.56
N ILE A 462 2.40 -6.68 9.93
CA ILE A 462 1.73 -7.94 10.27
C ILE A 462 2.08 -8.96 9.19
N ALA A 463 2.65 -10.09 9.58
CA ALA A 463 2.86 -11.20 8.68
C ALA A 463 1.59 -12.05 8.57
N LYS A 464 1.24 -12.44 7.35
CA LYS A 464 0.07 -13.27 7.06
C LYS A 464 0.51 -14.68 6.64
N PRO A 465 0.59 -15.64 7.57
CA PRO A 465 0.84 -17.03 7.23
C PRO A 465 -0.39 -17.63 6.53
N PRO A 466 -0.22 -18.64 5.67
CA PRO A 466 -1.33 -19.32 5.02
C PRO A 466 -2.06 -20.25 5.99
N LEU A 467 -3.38 -20.37 5.81
CA LEU A 467 -4.22 -21.34 6.51
C LEU A 467 -4.20 -22.72 5.86
N PHE A 468 -4.02 -22.79 4.55
CA PHE A 468 -4.13 -24.03 3.80
C PHE A 468 -2.89 -24.32 2.96
N ARG A 469 -2.58 -25.62 2.86
CA ARG A 469 -1.63 -26.16 1.91
C ARG A 469 -2.32 -27.18 1.02
N ILE A 470 -2.13 -27.04 -0.28
CA ILE A 470 -2.65 -27.94 -1.31
C ILE A 470 -1.45 -28.64 -1.95
N ASP A 471 -1.36 -29.95 -1.80
CA ASP A 471 -0.36 -30.77 -2.48
C ASP A 471 -0.94 -31.27 -3.80
N ALA A 472 -0.54 -30.61 -4.90
CA ALA A 472 -0.95 -30.98 -6.25
C ALA A 472 0.07 -31.95 -6.87
N PRO A 473 -0.35 -33.15 -7.34
CA PRO A 473 0.55 -34.13 -7.93
C PRO A 473 1.11 -33.68 -9.28
N ALA A 474 2.24 -34.27 -9.67
CA ALA A 474 2.82 -34.06 -10.98
C ALA A 474 1.85 -34.45 -12.11
N ARG A 475 1.81 -33.66 -13.19
CA ARG A 475 0.84 -33.82 -14.26
C ARG A 475 1.36 -33.43 -15.62
N GLY A 476 1.50 -34.40 -16.47
CA GLY A 476 2.09 -34.20 -17.78
C GLY A 476 3.50 -33.58 -17.67
N LYS A 477 3.66 -32.36 -18.18
CA LYS A 477 4.93 -31.61 -18.07
C LYS A 477 5.02 -30.74 -16.80
N LYS A 478 3.94 -30.64 -16.00
CA LYS A 478 3.94 -29.86 -14.74
C LYS A 478 4.44 -30.76 -13.59
N PRO A 479 5.46 -30.33 -12.83
CA PRO A 479 5.90 -31.05 -11.63
C PRO A 479 4.84 -31.03 -10.53
N ALA A 480 5.00 -31.87 -9.52
CA ALA A 480 4.23 -31.76 -8.30
C ALA A 480 4.48 -30.40 -7.63
N ALA A 481 3.45 -29.77 -7.12
CA ALA A 481 3.52 -28.44 -6.53
C ALA A 481 2.84 -28.40 -5.16
N LYS A 482 3.47 -27.68 -4.23
CA LYS A 482 2.87 -27.27 -2.96
C LYS A 482 2.33 -25.86 -3.16
N ILE A 483 1.03 -25.67 -3.03
CA ILE A 483 0.36 -24.37 -3.19
C ILE A 483 -0.19 -23.98 -1.83
N TYR A 484 0.01 -22.73 -1.44
CA TYR A 484 -0.45 -22.20 -0.17
C TYR A 484 -1.58 -21.19 -0.42
N ALA A 485 -2.62 -21.24 0.42
CA ALA A 485 -3.73 -20.32 0.39
C ALA A 485 -3.92 -19.68 1.77
N LEU A 486 -4.17 -18.36 1.81
CA LEU A 486 -4.34 -17.61 3.05
C LEU A 486 -5.65 -17.93 3.76
N ASP A 487 -6.70 -18.11 2.98
CA ASP A 487 -8.08 -18.26 3.45
C ASP A 487 -8.86 -19.25 2.57
N GLU A 488 -10.13 -19.46 2.91
CA GLU A 488 -11.02 -20.35 2.15
C GLU A 488 -11.34 -19.82 0.75
N GLY A 489 -11.33 -18.50 0.56
CA GLY A 489 -11.53 -17.88 -0.75
C GLY A 489 -10.39 -18.22 -1.71
N GLU A 490 -9.13 -18.05 -1.27
CA GLU A 490 -7.95 -18.45 -2.05
C GLU A 490 -7.87 -19.96 -2.25
N LEU A 491 -8.26 -20.74 -1.25
CA LEU A 491 -8.36 -22.21 -1.37
C LEU A 491 -9.32 -22.58 -2.49
N THR A 492 -10.54 -22.06 -2.45
CA THR A 492 -11.58 -22.33 -3.46
C THR A 492 -11.12 -21.92 -4.86
N ALA A 493 -10.56 -20.71 -4.99
CA ALA A 493 -10.05 -20.23 -6.27
C ALA A 493 -8.91 -21.11 -6.82
N THR A 494 -8.04 -21.61 -5.93
CA THR A 494 -6.95 -22.52 -6.30
C THR A 494 -7.48 -23.87 -6.75
N LEU A 495 -8.46 -24.43 -6.05
CA LEU A 495 -9.10 -25.69 -6.41
C LEU A 495 -9.83 -25.59 -7.77
N ASP A 496 -10.55 -24.49 -8.00
CA ASP A 496 -11.21 -24.23 -9.28
C ASP A 496 -10.23 -24.09 -10.44
N LYS A 497 -9.07 -23.47 -10.20
CA LYS A 497 -7.98 -23.42 -11.17
C LYS A 497 -7.45 -24.81 -11.49
N LEU A 498 -7.22 -25.64 -10.49
CA LEU A 498 -6.77 -27.01 -10.66
C LEU A 498 -7.81 -27.86 -11.41
N ARG A 499 -9.12 -27.67 -11.14
CA ARG A 499 -10.23 -28.31 -11.88
C ARG A 499 -10.26 -27.89 -13.35
N LYS A 500 -10.17 -26.58 -13.61
CA LYS A 500 -10.13 -26.05 -14.99
C LYS A 500 -8.91 -26.55 -15.78
N GLU A 501 -7.80 -26.74 -15.10
CA GLU A 501 -6.62 -27.39 -15.68
C GLU A 501 -6.81 -28.90 -15.87
N GLY A 502 -8.02 -29.44 -15.56
CA GLY A 502 -8.46 -30.82 -15.77
C GLY A 502 -7.88 -31.76 -14.69
N ALA A 503 -7.56 -31.33 -13.46
CA ALA A 503 -7.22 -32.19 -12.34
C ALA A 503 -8.47 -32.91 -11.83
N ARG A 504 -8.36 -34.22 -11.53
CA ARG A 504 -9.47 -34.98 -10.92
C ARG A 504 -9.63 -34.52 -9.48
N GLU A 505 -10.86 -34.44 -8.97
CA GLU A 505 -11.16 -33.93 -7.61
C GLU A 505 -10.43 -34.64 -6.46
N ASN A 506 -10.01 -35.87 -6.64
CA ASN A 506 -9.28 -36.64 -5.63
C ASN A 506 -7.77 -36.70 -5.87
N ALA A 507 -7.23 -35.86 -6.75
CA ALA A 507 -5.82 -35.90 -7.13
C ALA A 507 -4.91 -35.04 -6.24
N TRP A 508 -5.46 -34.19 -5.41
CA TRP A 508 -4.73 -33.33 -4.46
C TRP A 508 -5.12 -33.63 -3.02
N SER A 509 -4.23 -33.35 -2.08
CA SER A 509 -4.52 -33.35 -0.66
C SER A 509 -4.51 -31.91 -0.14
N ILE A 510 -5.42 -31.62 0.80
CA ILE A 510 -5.53 -30.32 1.46
C ILE A 510 -5.18 -30.55 2.93
N SER A 511 -4.24 -29.75 3.44
CA SER A 511 -3.89 -29.67 4.84
C SER A 511 -4.22 -28.27 5.37
N ARG A 512 -4.92 -28.19 6.51
CA ARG A 512 -5.17 -26.93 7.22
C ARG A 512 -4.15 -26.79 8.34
N PHE A 513 -3.47 -25.64 8.42
CA PHE A 513 -2.61 -25.30 9.54
C PHE A 513 -3.46 -24.69 10.66
N LYS A 514 -3.36 -25.24 11.86
CA LYS A 514 -4.00 -24.69 13.06
C LYS A 514 -3.16 -23.60 13.71
N GLY A 515 -1.84 -23.63 13.47
CA GLY A 515 -0.92 -22.64 13.99
C GLY A 515 0.47 -22.78 13.37
N LEU A 516 1.32 -21.77 13.60
CA LEU A 516 2.70 -21.68 13.11
C LEU A 516 3.58 -22.84 13.64
N GLY A 517 3.24 -23.38 14.82
CA GLY A 517 3.95 -24.50 15.42
C GLY A 517 3.85 -25.81 14.62
N GLU A 518 2.87 -25.92 13.72
CA GLU A 518 2.70 -27.07 12.81
C GLU A 518 3.54 -26.93 11.52
N MET A 519 4.08 -25.74 11.26
CA MET A 519 4.92 -25.48 10.10
C MET A 519 6.38 -25.81 10.40
N ASN A 520 7.00 -26.55 9.50
CA ASN A 520 8.45 -26.74 9.55
C ASN A 520 9.19 -25.51 9.02
N ALA A 521 10.51 -25.48 9.17
CA ALA A 521 11.37 -24.35 8.81
C ALA A 521 11.26 -23.97 7.31
N GLU A 522 11.18 -24.96 6.41
CA GLU A 522 11.04 -24.77 4.97
C GLU A 522 9.69 -24.13 4.62
N GLN A 523 8.62 -24.62 5.24
CA GLN A 523 7.27 -24.06 5.04
C GLN A 523 7.15 -22.62 5.53
N LEU A 524 7.72 -22.31 6.70
CA LEU A 524 7.77 -20.94 7.21
C LEU A 524 8.62 -20.03 6.32
N TRP A 525 9.71 -20.53 5.79
CA TRP A 525 10.49 -19.78 4.81
C TRP A 525 9.67 -19.48 3.57
N ASP A 526 9.14 -20.50 2.91
CA ASP A 526 8.43 -20.37 1.63
C ASP A 526 7.20 -19.46 1.70
N THR A 527 6.55 -19.39 2.86
CA THR A 527 5.25 -18.71 2.99
C THR A 527 5.30 -17.38 3.72
N THR A 528 6.23 -17.22 4.68
CA THR A 528 6.13 -16.14 5.67
C THR A 528 7.43 -15.35 5.85
N LEU A 529 8.59 -15.99 5.71
CA LEU A 529 9.88 -15.34 5.96
C LEU A 529 10.55 -14.86 4.67
N ASN A 530 10.39 -15.58 3.55
CA ASN A 530 11.02 -15.25 2.29
C ASN A 530 10.46 -13.93 1.70
N PRO A 531 11.30 -12.91 1.50
CA PRO A 531 10.88 -11.61 0.96
C PRO A 531 10.13 -11.67 -0.38
N ASP A 532 10.39 -12.71 -1.19
CA ASP A 532 9.83 -12.83 -2.54
C ASP A 532 8.42 -13.45 -2.54
N THR A 533 8.05 -14.21 -1.51
CA THR A 533 6.80 -15.01 -1.51
C THR A 533 5.87 -14.67 -0.36
N ARG A 534 6.39 -14.09 0.72
CA ARG A 534 5.61 -13.73 1.91
C ARG A 534 4.64 -12.58 1.66
N ARG A 535 3.63 -12.51 2.51
CA ARG A 535 2.70 -11.38 2.57
C ARG A 535 2.86 -10.65 3.90
N LEU A 536 3.23 -9.37 3.81
CA LEU A 536 3.32 -8.45 4.94
C LEU A 536 2.32 -7.32 4.74
N LEU A 537 1.54 -7.04 5.78
CA LEU A 537 0.66 -5.89 5.85
C LEU A 537 1.35 -4.82 6.69
N GLN A 538 1.71 -3.69 6.10
CA GLN A 538 2.25 -2.54 6.82
C GLN A 538 1.13 -1.90 7.65
N THR A 539 1.44 -1.59 8.91
CA THR A 539 0.49 -0.86 9.77
C THR A 539 0.80 0.62 9.74
N GLU A 540 -0.23 1.41 9.55
CA GLU A 540 -0.18 2.86 9.54
C GLU A 540 -1.46 3.43 10.13
N TYR A 541 -1.50 4.73 10.42
CA TYR A 541 -2.72 5.39 10.90
C TYR A 541 -3.81 5.49 9.82
N GLY A 542 -3.45 5.27 8.56
CA GLY A 542 -4.34 5.22 7.40
C GLY A 542 -5.20 6.47 7.23
N LEU A 543 -6.38 6.26 6.66
CA LEU A 543 -7.39 7.31 6.43
C LEU A 543 -8.07 7.81 7.72
N LEU A 544 -8.02 7.03 8.80
CA LEU A 544 -8.66 7.38 10.07
C LEU A 544 -7.91 8.48 10.83
N GLY A 545 -6.64 8.71 10.51
CA GLY A 545 -5.82 9.63 11.27
C GLY A 545 -5.50 9.14 12.70
N PHE A 546 -4.70 9.90 13.41
CA PHE A 546 -4.26 9.53 14.76
C PHE A 546 -5.42 9.49 15.76
N ASP A 547 -6.26 10.54 15.79
CA ASP A 547 -7.32 10.70 16.79
C ASP A 547 -8.43 9.64 16.67
N GLU A 548 -8.81 9.28 15.47
CA GLU A 548 -9.81 8.22 15.24
C GLU A 548 -9.25 6.84 15.57
N THR A 549 -7.97 6.59 15.30
CA THR A 549 -7.27 5.37 15.71
C THR A 549 -7.21 5.26 17.23
N VAL A 550 -6.87 6.36 17.92
CA VAL A 550 -6.87 6.42 19.39
C VAL A 550 -8.27 6.14 19.94
N THR A 551 -9.31 6.73 19.36
CA THR A 551 -10.70 6.51 19.77
C THR A 551 -11.10 5.04 19.62
N SER A 552 -10.77 4.43 18.50
CA SER A 552 -11.08 3.01 18.22
C SER A 552 -10.33 2.07 19.17
N LEU A 553 -9.04 2.31 19.40
CA LEU A 553 -8.25 1.52 20.34
C LEU A 553 -8.70 1.74 21.80
N THR A 554 -9.16 2.93 22.17
CA THR A 554 -9.73 3.18 23.49
C THR A 554 -10.98 2.33 23.72
N LYS A 555 -11.90 2.30 22.76
CA LYS A 555 -13.09 1.44 22.84
C LYS A 555 -12.74 -0.05 22.95
N LEU A 556 -11.74 -0.50 22.20
CA LEU A 556 -11.34 -1.91 22.18
C LEU A 556 -10.55 -2.32 23.44
N MET A 557 -9.60 -1.49 23.89
CA MET A 557 -8.56 -1.87 24.86
C MET A 557 -8.65 -1.13 26.18
N GLY A 558 -9.46 -0.07 26.29
CA GLY A 558 -9.61 0.75 27.49
C GLY A 558 -10.39 0.05 28.60
N LYS A 559 -10.10 0.42 29.85
CA LYS A 559 -10.88 0.02 31.03
C LYS A 559 -12.20 0.80 31.03
N GLY A 560 -13.28 0.12 31.46
CA GLY A 560 -14.60 0.75 31.52
C GLY A 560 -15.40 0.72 30.22
N GLU A 561 -14.80 0.38 29.08
CA GLU A 561 -15.41 0.38 27.75
C GLU A 561 -16.20 -0.91 27.41
N ALA A 562 -16.67 -1.63 28.42
CA ALA A 562 -17.38 -2.91 28.22
C ALA A 562 -18.67 -2.74 27.39
N GLN A 563 -19.38 -1.62 27.57
CA GLN A 563 -20.61 -1.33 26.81
C GLN A 563 -20.27 -1.03 25.34
N ALA A 564 -19.26 -0.18 25.08
CA ALA A 564 -18.82 0.12 23.72
C ALA A 564 -18.37 -1.12 22.96
N ARG A 565 -17.69 -2.08 23.64
CA ARG A 565 -17.34 -3.37 23.04
C ARG A 565 -18.55 -4.24 22.74
N ARG A 566 -19.56 -4.24 23.64
CA ARG A 566 -20.80 -4.97 23.41
C ARG A 566 -21.54 -4.41 22.18
N ASP A 567 -21.68 -3.09 22.11
CA ASP A 567 -22.34 -2.40 21.00
C ASP A 567 -21.62 -2.71 19.67
N LEU A 568 -20.30 -2.79 19.71
CA LEU A 568 -19.48 -3.14 18.53
C LEU A 568 -19.66 -4.61 18.12
N MET A 569 -19.78 -5.52 19.08
CA MET A 569 -20.08 -6.93 18.81
C MET A 569 -21.51 -7.12 18.30
N GLU A 570 -22.48 -6.39 18.83
CA GLU A 570 -23.88 -6.41 18.33
C GLU A 570 -23.97 -5.85 16.90
N LEU A 571 -23.14 -4.85 16.55
CA LEU A 571 -23.13 -4.24 15.23
C LEU A 571 -22.43 -5.10 14.16
N HIS A 572 -21.38 -5.83 14.54
CA HIS A 572 -20.49 -6.53 13.61
C HIS A 572 -20.37 -8.04 13.87
N GLY A 573 -21.00 -8.56 14.93
CA GLY A 573 -20.86 -9.96 15.34
C GLY A 573 -21.33 -10.97 14.28
N ASP A 574 -22.33 -10.59 13.48
CA ASP A 574 -22.82 -11.45 12.39
C ASP A 574 -21.87 -11.53 11.19
N ALA A 575 -20.84 -10.66 11.14
CA ALA A 575 -19.85 -10.63 10.06
C ALA A 575 -18.62 -11.50 10.34
N ILE A 576 -18.53 -12.13 11.52
CA ILE A 576 -17.37 -12.94 11.92
C ILE A 576 -17.83 -14.39 12.04
N GLU A 577 -17.36 -15.27 11.17
CA GLU A 577 -17.42 -16.73 11.42
C GLU A 577 -16.48 -17.06 12.58
N VAL A 578 -17.07 -17.41 13.71
CA VAL A 578 -16.32 -17.92 14.86
C VAL A 578 -16.10 -19.40 14.64
N ASP A 579 -14.87 -19.79 14.43
CA ASP A 579 -14.44 -21.19 14.44
C ASP A 579 -14.55 -21.70 15.91
N VAL A 580 -15.63 -22.41 16.23
CA VAL A 580 -15.90 -22.99 17.56
C VAL A 580 -15.32 -24.40 17.64
#